data_a60be41fda382bbc54688b952b43a5a6
#
_entry.id   a60be41fda382bbc54688b952b43a5a6
#
_cell.length_a   1.000
_cell.length_b   1.000
_cell.length_c   1.000
_cell.angle_alpha   90.00
_cell.angle_beta   90.00
_cell.angle_gamma   90.00
#
_symmetry.space_group_name_H-M   'P 1'
#
loop_
_entity.id
_entity.type
_entity.pdbx_description
1 polymer ?
#
loop_
_entity_poly.entity_id
_entity_poly.type
_entity_poly.pdbx_seq_one_letter_code
_entity_poly.pdbx_strand_id
1 'polypeptide(L)'
;MGRIYFQLIGLVIITMFILPAIATGEEGPCISCHKKVTPRIVKDFMSGAMGKSGMDCSDCHGSGHKTAEDAANVQLPTEKTCKKCHEFKVEQYLAGKHSLAWVALDAMPETGFQPHAYIQGMKGCGGCHKIGIRDETTKSASKYGSPCDSCHTRHKFSKEEARRPEACRTCHMGFDHPQWEMWSGSKHGVIYSTEGATGRVPTCQTCHMVEGDHRVMTAWGFLALRLPEADEEWMGYRATILKGLQILDIKGNPTPRLDVVKAGKVARLTSEEWHAERNKMLDVCMNCHSRSYAERNLKNGDEMIKAADKLMAEAIEIVADLYKRGLIEPKAGKSAYPDLLAFYGAQTPIEQTLYVMFLEHRMRAFQGAFHMNPDYTTWYGLAEMSKDLVEIKSDARRIIRESERN
;
A
#
# COMPACT_ATOMS: atom_id res chain seq x y z
N MET A 1 -84.87 32.40 26.19
CA MET A 1 -84.82 31.37 25.11
C MET A 1 -84.32 32.06 23.84
N GLY A 2 -83.09 31.86 23.48
CA GLY A 2 -82.45 32.43 22.29
C GLY A 2 -81.41 31.42 21.77
N ARG A 3 -81.74 30.76 20.70
CA ARG A 3 -80.80 29.80 20.00
C ARG A 3 -79.85 30.59 19.14
N ILE A 4 -78.54 30.47 19.42
CA ILE A 4 -77.46 30.98 18.58
C ILE A 4 -77.06 29.88 17.65
N TYR A 5 -77.21 30.14 16.31
CA TYR A 5 -76.71 29.27 15.23
C TYR A 5 -75.25 29.61 14.95
N PHE A 6 -74.34 28.67 15.18
CA PHE A 6 -72.95 28.75 14.68
C PHE A 6 -72.90 28.19 13.27
N GLN A 7 -72.59 29.02 12.29
CA GLN A 7 -72.22 28.60 10.94
C GLN A 7 -70.74 28.20 10.94
N LEU A 8 -70.49 26.93 10.68
CA LEU A 8 -69.15 26.42 10.40
C LEU A 8 -68.82 26.71 8.93
N ILE A 9 -67.88 27.64 8.68
CA ILE A 9 -67.25 27.86 7.39
C ILE A 9 -66.12 26.85 7.24
N GLY A 10 -66.31 25.82 6.44
CA GLY A 10 -65.26 24.83 6.10
C GLY A 10 -64.21 25.45 5.16
N LEU A 11 -63.03 25.66 5.65
CA LEU A 11 -61.85 26.07 4.89
C LEU A 11 -61.27 24.84 4.18
N VAL A 12 -61.53 24.69 2.86
CA VAL A 12 -60.90 23.65 2.05
C VAL A 12 -59.52 24.12 1.68
N ILE A 13 -58.50 23.60 2.38
CA ILE A 13 -57.08 23.78 2.03
C ILE A 13 -56.76 22.79 0.88
N ILE A 14 -56.72 23.32 -0.35
CA ILE A 14 -56.16 22.56 -1.50
C ILE A 14 -54.64 22.54 -1.33
N THR A 15 -54.10 21.47 -0.79
CA THR A 15 -52.65 21.21 -0.80
C THR A 15 -52.25 20.83 -2.23
N MET A 16 -51.70 21.80 -2.94
CA MET A 16 -51.10 21.60 -4.23
C MET A 16 -49.80 20.80 -4.02
N PHE A 17 -49.86 19.48 -4.26
CA PHE A 17 -48.64 18.67 -4.35
C PHE A 17 -47.86 19.11 -5.57
N ILE A 18 -46.82 19.93 -5.36
CA ILE A 18 -45.79 20.19 -6.36
C ILE A 18 -44.98 18.89 -6.47
N LEU A 19 -45.32 18.01 -7.38
CA LEU A 19 -44.46 16.94 -7.84
C LEU A 19 -43.20 17.59 -8.40
N PRO A 20 -41.96 17.22 -7.89
CA PRO A 20 -40.77 17.70 -8.52
C PRO A 20 -40.81 17.21 -9.98
N ALA A 21 -40.73 18.13 -10.90
CA ALA A 21 -40.56 17.82 -12.32
C ALA A 21 -39.25 17.04 -12.42
N ILE A 22 -39.35 15.75 -12.76
CA ILE A 22 -38.18 14.96 -13.18
C ILE A 22 -37.78 15.62 -14.51
N ALA A 23 -36.76 16.47 -14.43
CA ALA A 23 -36.12 17.00 -15.62
C ALA A 23 -35.57 15.78 -16.39
N THR A 24 -36.28 15.38 -17.42
CA THR A 24 -35.75 14.48 -18.45
C THR A 24 -34.76 15.29 -19.27
N GLY A 25 -33.56 15.54 -18.69
CA GLY A 25 -32.45 16.17 -19.40
C GLY A 25 -32.13 15.30 -20.62
N GLU A 26 -32.06 15.91 -21.81
CA GLU A 26 -31.56 15.23 -23.00
C GLU A 26 -30.20 14.62 -22.66
N GLU A 27 -30.05 13.32 -22.96
CA GLU A 27 -28.76 12.61 -22.73
C GLU A 27 -27.67 13.32 -23.54
N GLY A 28 -26.62 13.75 -22.86
CA GLY A 28 -25.47 14.41 -23.48
C GLY A 28 -24.90 13.59 -24.65
N PRO A 29 -24.22 14.23 -25.59
CA PRO A 29 -23.73 13.59 -26.81
C PRO A 29 -22.75 12.44 -26.52
N CYS A 30 -21.96 12.56 -25.47
CA CYS A 30 -21.03 11.50 -25.02
C CYS A 30 -21.80 10.22 -24.65
N ILE A 31 -22.84 10.34 -23.82
CA ILE A 31 -23.67 9.22 -23.37
C ILE A 31 -24.40 8.57 -24.59
N SER A 32 -24.99 9.38 -25.45
CA SER A 32 -25.73 8.89 -26.63
C SER A 32 -24.86 8.07 -27.59
N CYS A 33 -23.61 8.48 -27.81
CA CYS A 33 -22.62 7.74 -28.59
C CYS A 33 -22.14 6.48 -27.87
N HIS A 34 -21.65 6.63 -26.63
CA HIS A 34 -21.03 5.56 -25.87
C HIS A 34 -22.00 4.48 -25.39
N LYS A 35 -23.30 4.75 -25.33
CA LYS A 35 -24.32 3.69 -25.17
C LYS A 35 -24.27 2.63 -26.27
N LYS A 36 -23.82 3.01 -27.49
CA LYS A 36 -23.65 2.10 -28.62
C LYS A 36 -22.26 1.49 -28.67
N VAL A 37 -21.21 2.28 -28.37
CA VAL A 37 -19.82 1.91 -28.55
C VAL A 37 -19.26 1.19 -27.30
N THR A 38 -19.57 1.69 -26.09
CA THR A 38 -19.09 1.16 -24.81
C THR A 38 -20.21 1.16 -23.75
N PRO A 39 -21.31 0.39 -23.99
CA PRO A 39 -22.53 0.47 -23.17
C PRO A 39 -22.29 0.17 -21.68
N ARG A 40 -21.30 -0.66 -21.37
CA ARG A 40 -20.96 -1.01 -19.99
C ARG A 40 -20.41 0.19 -19.21
N ILE A 41 -19.54 0.99 -19.83
CA ILE A 41 -18.99 2.20 -19.21
C ILE A 41 -20.12 3.18 -18.85
N VAL A 42 -21.04 3.40 -19.77
CA VAL A 42 -22.20 4.28 -19.53
C VAL A 42 -23.08 3.74 -18.41
N LYS A 43 -23.38 2.43 -18.41
CA LYS A 43 -24.17 1.79 -17.36
C LYS A 43 -23.50 1.96 -15.99
N ASP A 44 -22.21 1.71 -15.87
CA ASP A 44 -21.47 1.82 -14.63
C ASP A 44 -21.45 3.27 -14.13
N PHE A 45 -21.16 4.25 -15.00
CA PHE A 45 -21.21 5.67 -14.68
C PHE A 45 -22.59 6.11 -14.18
N MET A 46 -23.65 5.83 -14.92
CA MET A 46 -25.02 6.21 -14.57
C MET A 46 -25.53 5.54 -13.29
N SER A 47 -24.97 4.38 -12.92
CA SER A 47 -25.27 3.70 -11.65
C SER A 47 -24.55 4.33 -10.45
N GLY A 48 -23.46 5.04 -10.68
CA GLY A 48 -22.64 5.70 -9.68
C GLY A 48 -23.24 7.00 -9.14
N ALA A 49 -22.68 7.51 -8.05
CA ALA A 49 -23.13 8.76 -7.45
C ALA A 49 -22.89 9.98 -8.37
N MET A 50 -21.76 10.02 -9.08
CA MET A 50 -21.43 11.12 -9.99
C MET A 50 -22.41 11.22 -11.16
N GLY A 51 -22.70 10.10 -11.83
CA GLY A 51 -23.71 10.09 -12.90
C GLY A 51 -25.12 10.47 -12.41
N LYS A 52 -25.50 10.01 -11.20
CA LYS A 52 -26.77 10.38 -10.56
C LYS A 52 -26.84 11.85 -10.14
N SER A 53 -25.70 12.49 -9.90
CA SER A 53 -25.65 13.94 -9.58
C SER A 53 -25.64 14.85 -10.82
N GLY A 54 -25.79 14.29 -12.02
CA GLY A 54 -25.85 15.06 -13.25
C GLY A 54 -24.49 15.48 -13.83
N MET A 55 -23.39 14.86 -13.38
CA MET A 55 -22.07 15.08 -14.00
C MET A 55 -22.05 14.50 -15.42
N ASP A 56 -21.25 15.11 -16.29
CA ASP A 56 -21.01 14.68 -17.66
C ASP A 56 -19.61 14.02 -17.80
N CYS A 57 -19.45 13.21 -18.83
CA CYS A 57 -18.16 12.56 -19.12
C CYS A 57 -17.04 13.59 -19.34
N SER A 58 -17.37 14.75 -19.92
CA SER A 58 -16.43 15.84 -20.18
C SER A 58 -15.87 16.51 -18.92
N ASP A 59 -16.55 16.41 -17.76
CA ASP A 59 -16.04 16.92 -16.49
C ASP A 59 -14.71 16.26 -16.08
N CYS A 60 -14.56 14.99 -16.50
CA CYS A 60 -13.37 14.20 -16.23
C CYS A 60 -12.45 14.07 -17.44
N HIS A 61 -13.02 13.89 -18.63
CA HIS A 61 -12.28 13.56 -19.85
C HIS A 61 -12.02 14.76 -20.76
N GLY A 62 -12.54 15.95 -20.41
CA GLY A 62 -12.45 17.14 -21.25
C GLY A 62 -13.37 17.04 -22.49
N SER A 63 -13.35 18.08 -23.30
CA SER A 63 -14.22 18.24 -24.48
C SER A 63 -13.50 18.06 -25.82
N GLY A 64 -12.28 17.55 -25.81
CA GLY A 64 -11.43 17.42 -27.01
C GLY A 64 -11.82 16.24 -27.91
N HIS A 65 -12.65 15.31 -27.42
CA HIS A 65 -13.13 14.15 -28.14
C HIS A 65 -14.61 14.31 -28.48
N LYS A 66 -14.95 14.19 -29.76
CA LYS A 66 -16.33 14.31 -30.26
C LYS A 66 -16.70 13.22 -31.27
N THR A 67 -15.72 12.63 -31.93
CA THR A 67 -15.92 11.62 -32.97
C THR A 67 -14.93 10.46 -32.78
N ALA A 68 -15.07 9.37 -33.52
CA ALA A 68 -14.15 8.24 -33.44
C ALA A 68 -12.71 8.61 -33.86
N GLU A 69 -12.59 9.54 -34.81
CA GLU A 69 -11.31 9.97 -35.39
C GLU A 69 -10.46 10.77 -34.41
N ASP A 70 -11.09 11.48 -33.48
CA ASP A 70 -10.41 12.30 -32.47
C ASP A 70 -10.30 11.64 -31.08
N ALA A 71 -10.52 10.33 -31.00
CA ALA A 71 -10.49 9.55 -29.76
C ALA A 71 -9.15 9.71 -28.98
N ALA A 72 -8.03 9.98 -29.68
CA ALA A 72 -6.75 10.22 -29.08
C ALA A 72 -6.70 11.53 -28.24
N ASN A 73 -7.66 12.43 -28.43
CA ASN A 73 -7.73 13.72 -27.71
C ASN A 73 -8.42 13.60 -26.35
N VAL A 74 -8.91 12.42 -25.98
CA VAL A 74 -9.46 12.15 -24.65
C VAL A 74 -8.42 12.38 -23.58
N GLN A 75 -8.74 13.22 -22.62
CA GLN A 75 -7.90 13.41 -21.44
C GLN A 75 -8.13 12.29 -20.44
N LEU A 76 -7.04 11.67 -19.96
CA LEU A 76 -7.15 10.75 -18.83
C LEU A 76 -7.19 11.54 -17.52
N PRO A 77 -8.19 11.28 -16.64
CA PRO A 77 -8.30 11.95 -15.36
C PRO A 77 -7.07 11.70 -14.50
N THR A 78 -6.68 12.72 -13.74
CA THR A 78 -5.61 12.67 -12.73
C THR A 78 -6.18 13.02 -11.36
N GLU A 79 -5.35 13.01 -10.32
CA GLU A 79 -5.73 13.54 -9.01
C GLU A 79 -6.18 15.00 -9.08
N LYS A 80 -5.62 15.81 -9.99
CA LYS A 80 -6.01 17.21 -10.21
C LYS A 80 -7.45 17.32 -10.73
N THR A 81 -7.89 16.36 -11.54
CA THR A 81 -9.28 16.29 -12.01
C THR A 81 -10.22 16.03 -10.82
N CYS A 82 -9.88 15.07 -9.95
CA CYS A 82 -10.67 14.76 -8.77
C CYS A 82 -10.67 15.91 -7.75
N LYS A 83 -9.56 16.63 -7.63
CA LYS A 83 -9.40 17.76 -6.68
C LYS A 83 -10.44 18.86 -6.89
N LYS A 84 -10.94 19.07 -8.09
CA LYS A 84 -11.94 20.10 -8.39
C LYS A 84 -13.19 19.99 -7.51
N CYS A 85 -13.57 18.78 -7.08
CA CYS A 85 -14.74 18.55 -6.24
C CYS A 85 -14.40 17.82 -4.93
N HIS A 86 -13.30 17.06 -4.89
CA HIS A 86 -12.88 16.23 -3.76
C HIS A 86 -11.56 16.73 -3.14
N GLU A 87 -11.40 18.06 -2.99
CA GLU A 87 -10.15 18.69 -2.57
C GLU A 87 -9.57 18.07 -1.31
N PHE A 88 -10.35 17.99 -0.23
CA PHE A 88 -9.91 17.46 1.06
C PHE A 88 -9.41 16.00 0.96
N LYS A 89 -10.07 15.15 0.17
CA LYS A 89 -9.66 13.75 0.00
C LYS A 89 -8.38 13.62 -0.82
N VAL A 90 -8.22 14.49 -1.81
CA VAL A 90 -6.98 14.53 -2.60
C VAL A 90 -5.82 15.02 -1.74
N GLU A 91 -6.02 16.03 -0.89
CA GLU A 91 -4.98 16.51 0.03
C GLU A 91 -4.57 15.44 1.06
N GLN A 92 -5.54 14.69 1.62
CA GLN A 92 -5.23 13.53 2.44
C GLN A 92 -4.38 12.49 1.68
N TYR A 93 -4.77 12.17 0.44
CA TYR A 93 -4.04 11.22 -0.40
C TYR A 93 -2.61 11.72 -0.69
N LEU A 94 -2.43 13.00 -1.05
CA LEU A 94 -1.12 13.60 -1.31
C LEU A 94 -0.20 13.58 -0.09
N ALA A 95 -0.76 13.75 1.11
CA ALA A 95 -0.02 13.65 2.36
C ALA A 95 0.28 12.19 2.78
N GLY A 96 -0.35 11.23 2.11
CA GLY A 96 -0.32 9.80 2.44
C GLY A 96 0.78 9.01 1.73
N LYS A 97 0.86 7.73 2.08
CA LYS A 97 1.91 6.83 1.55
C LYS A 97 1.66 6.38 0.12
N HIS A 98 0.41 6.24 -0.29
CA HIS A 98 0.08 5.80 -1.65
C HIS A 98 0.58 6.77 -2.71
N SER A 99 0.57 8.09 -2.43
CA SER A 99 1.13 9.08 -3.34
C SER A 99 2.64 8.90 -3.60
N LEU A 100 3.34 8.23 -2.68
CA LEU A 100 4.78 7.97 -2.71
C LEU A 100 5.14 6.61 -3.34
N ALA A 101 4.18 5.89 -3.93
CA ALA A 101 4.42 4.52 -4.39
C ALA A 101 5.56 4.41 -5.42
N TRP A 102 5.72 5.40 -6.30
CA TRP A 102 6.84 5.44 -7.23
C TRP A 102 8.17 5.75 -6.57
N VAL A 103 8.19 6.65 -5.58
CA VAL A 103 9.40 6.97 -4.80
C VAL A 103 9.91 5.72 -4.06
N ALA A 104 8.99 4.92 -3.52
CA ALA A 104 9.34 3.65 -2.89
C ALA A 104 9.97 2.65 -3.88
N LEU A 105 9.48 2.60 -5.12
CA LEU A 105 10.04 1.75 -6.17
C LEU A 105 11.42 2.25 -6.62
N ASP A 106 11.61 3.56 -6.73
CA ASP A 106 12.89 4.18 -7.11
C ASP A 106 13.98 3.96 -6.03
N ALA A 107 13.59 3.60 -4.80
CA ALA A 107 14.55 3.20 -3.76
C ALA A 107 15.26 1.86 -4.08
N MET A 108 14.73 1.06 -4.99
CA MET A 108 15.33 -0.21 -5.41
C MET A 108 16.35 0.04 -6.54
N PRO A 109 17.66 -0.15 -6.30
CA PRO A 109 18.71 0.32 -7.23
C PRO A 109 18.71 -0.37 -8.60
N GLU A 110 18.14 -1.58 -8.67
CA GLU A 110 18.12 -2.37 -9.90
C GLU A 110 16.81 -2.20 -10.70
N THR A 111 15.83 -1.49 -10.18
CA THR A 111 14.52 -1.34 -10.83
C THR A 111 14.64 -0.60 -12.17
N GLY A 112 15.49 0.42 -12.25
CA GLY A 112 15.71 1.22 -13.45
C GLY A 112 16.34 0.44 -14.61
N PHE A 113 16.98 -0.70 -14.35
CA PHE A 113 17.62 -1.56 -15.35
C PHE A 113 16.70 -2.66 -15.89
N GLN A 114 15.51 -2.82 -15.31
CA GLN A 114 14.56 -3.83 -15.77
C GLN A 114 13.89 -3.40 -17.09
N PRO A 115 13.48 -4.37 -17.93
CA PRO A 115 12.70 -4.07 -19.13
C PRO A 115 11.50 -3.17 -18.81
N HIS A 116 11.28 -2.16 -19.64
CA HIS A 116 10.22 -1.17 -19.44
C HIS A 116 8.83 -1.80 -19.18
N ALA A 117 8.53 -2.92 -19.84
CA ALA A 117 7.29 -3.66 -19.64
C ALA A 117 7.14 -4.24 -18.22
N TYR A 118 8.24 -4.53 -17.52
CA TYR A 118 8.21 -5.04 -16.14
C TYR A 118 7.92 -3.92 -15.13
N ILE A 119 8.34 -2.69 -15.44
CA ILE A 119 8.22 -1.56 -14.52
C ILE A 119 6.95 -0.77 -14.79
N GLN A 120 6.71 -0.38 -16.06
CA GLN A 120 5.70 0.60 -16.43
C GLN A 120 4.44 0.00 -17.06
N GLY A 121 4.46 -1.26 -17.45
CA GLY A 121 3.31 -1.92 -18.05
C GLY A 121 2.21 -2.25 -17.02
N MET A 122 0.98 -2.40 -17.50
CA MET A 122 -0.16 -2.84 -16.66
C MET A 122 0.06 -4.22 -16.03
N LYS A 123 0.97 -5.02 -16.58
CA LYS A 123 1.35 -6.35 -16.07
C LYS A 123 2.64 -6.33 -15.24
N GLY A 124 3.29 -5.18 -15.11
CA GLY A 124 4.49 -4.99 -14.31
C GLY A 124 4.25 -4.21 -13.05
N CYS A 125 5.31 -3.69 -12.45
CA CYS A 125 5.27 -2.89 -11.22
C CYS A 125 4.28 -1.72 -11.29
N GLY A 126 4.17 -1.08 -12.47
CA GLY A 126 3.22 -0.02 -12.74
C GLY A 126 1.75 -0.42 -12.58
N GLY A 127 1.41 -1.70 -12.65
CA GLY A 127 0.06 -2.20 -12.40
C GLY A 127 -0.46 -1.85 -10.99
N CYS A 128 0.43 -1.92 -10.00
CA CYS A 128 0.15 -1.56 -8.60
C CYS A 128 0.64 -0.14 -8.27
N HIS A 129 1.88 0.20 -8.66
CA HIS A 129 2.51 1.48 -8.32
C HIS A 129 1.90 2.69 -9.05
N LYS A 130 1.02 2.49 -10.04
CA LYS A 130 0.22 3.56 -10.68
C LYS A 130 -0.60 4.40 -9.69
N ILE A 131 -0.83 3.88 -8.49
CA ILE A 131 -1.48 4.62 -7.41
C ILE A 131 -0.63 5.80 -6.92
N GLY A 132 0.68 5.79 -7.19
CA GLY A 132 1.58 6.89 -6.84
C GLY A 132 1.53 8.03 -7.84
N ILE A 133 1.99 9.20 -7.39
CA ILE A 133 2.19 10.36 -8.27
C ILE A 133 3.62 10.30 -8.80
N ARG A 134 3.77 10.50 -10.09
CA ARG A 134 5.04 10.82 -10.73
C ARG A 134 5.06 12.29 -11.09
N ASP A 135 6.23 12.89 -10.99
CA ASP A 135 6.44 14.25 -11.50
C ASP A 135 6.31 14.29 -13.04
N GLU A 136 6.21 15.49 -13.59
CA GLU A 136 5.98 15.71 -15.03
C GLU A 136 7.13 15.21 -15.91
N THR A 137 8.32 14.96 -15.34
CA THR A 137 9.49 14.45 -16.06
C THR A 137 9.35 12.97 -16.42
N THR A 138 8.53 12.25 -15.64
CA THR A 138 8.24 10.82 -15.85
C THR A 138 6.84 10.61 -16.46
N LYS A 139 6.64 11.06 -17.68
CA LYS A 139 5.38 11.11 -18.46
C LYS A 139 4.51 9.85 -18.51
N SER A 140 4.82 8.79 -17.80
CA SER A 140 4.14 7.51 -17.93
C SER A 140 2.96 7.31 -16.98
N ALA A 141 2.83 8.07 -15.88
CA ALA A 141 1.75 7.89 -14.92
C ALA A 141 0.38 8.27 -15.51
N SER A 142 0.31 9.30 -16.36
CA SER A 142 -0.93 9.71 -17.04
C SER A 142 -1.50 8.65 -18.00
N LYS A 143 -0.71 7.67 -18.42
CA LYS A 143 -1.17 6.60 -19.31
C LYS A 143 -2.09 5.57 -18.63
N TYR A 144 -2.13 5.54 -17.30
CA TYR A 144 -2.84 4.52 -16.54
C TYR A 144 -4.12 5.01 -15.86
N GLY A 145 -4.45 6.28 -15.99
CA GLY A 145 -5.61 6.92 -15.38
C GLY A 145 -5.30 7.53 -14.01
N SER A 146 -6.35 7.90 -13.29
CA SER A 146 -6.24 8.51 -11.97
C SER A 146 -5.76 7.50 -10.92
N PRO A 147 -4.91 7.91 -9.96
CA PRO A 147 -4.57 7.06 -8.82
C PRO A 147 -5.81 6.65 -8.00
N CYS A 148 -6.85 7.46 -8.01
CA CYS A 148 -8.08 7.23 -7.25
C CYS A 148 -8.85 5.98 -7.73
N ASP A 149 -8.75 5.64 -9.01
CA ASP A 149 -9.43 4.46 -9.59
C ASP A 149 -8.79 3.12 -9.21
N SER A 150 -7.68 3.15 -8.52
CA SER A 150 -7.08 1.94 -7.95
C SER A 150 -7.98 1.31 -6.87
N CYS A 151 -8.76 2.12 -6.15
CA CYS A 151 -9.68 1.68 -5.11
C CYS A 151 -11.15 1.96 -5.51
N HIS A 152 -11.42 3.10 -6.14
CA HIS A 152 -12.75 3.50 -6.62
C HIS A 152 -12.92 3.04 -8.06
N THR A 153 -13.39 1.81 -8.26
CA THR A 153 -13.48 1.20 -9.59
C THR A 153 -14.24 2.09 -10.58
N ARG A 154 -13.56 2.46 -11.66
CA ARG A 154 -14.21 3.24 -12.75
C ARG A 154 -15.18 2.33 -13.52
N HIS A 155 -16.26 2.86 -14.01
CA HIS A 155 -16.72 4.26 -13.96
C HIS A 155 -17.82 4.49 -12.93
N LYS A 156 -18.12 3.49 -12.12
CA LYS A 156 -19.10 3.57 -11.03
C LYS A 156 -18.59 4.40 -9.84
N PHE A 157 -17.30 4.33 -9.57
CA PHE A 157 -16.60 4.97 -8.43
C PHE A 157 -17.30 4.72 -7.09
N SER A 158 -17.65 3.46 -6.84
CA SER A 158 -18.42 3.04 -5.68
C SER A 158 -17.64 3.18 -4.40
N LYS A 159 -18.23 3.88 -3.43
CA LYS A 159 -17.72 3.97 -2.06
C LYS A 159 -17.83 2.62 -1.33
N GLU A 160 -18.87 1.85 -1.62
CA GLU A 160 -19.08 0.52 -1.03
C GLU A 160 -18.01 -0.46 -1.49
N GLU A 161 -17.65 -0.44 -2.77
CA GLU A 161 -16.57 -1.27 -3.32
C GLU A 161 -15.22 -0.88 -2.72
N ALA A 162 -14.91 0.42 -2.64
CA ALA A 162 -13.67 0.91 -2.06
C ALA A 162 -13.53 0.63 -0.55
N ARG A 163 -14.65 0.40 0.17
CA ARG A 163 -14.66 0.05 1.59
C ARG A 163 -14.51 -1.44 1.87
N ARG A 164 -14.54 -2.27 0.85
CA ARG A 164 -14.29 -3.70 1.00
C ARG A 164 -12.80 -3.98 1.02
N PRO A 165 -12.32 -4.90 1.86
CA PRO A 165 -10.90 -5.25 1.91
C PRO A 165 -10.37 -5.79 0.57
N GLU A 166 -11.23 -6.33 -0.29
CA GLU A 166 -10.90 -6.78 -1.64
C GLU A 166 -10.35 -5.65 -2.53
N ALA A 167 -10.71 -4.40 -2.28
CA ALA A 167 -10.13 -3.26 -3.00
C ALA A 167 -8.62 -3.12 -2.75
N CYS A 168 -8.13 -3.51 -1.57
CA CYS A 168 -6.73 -3.49 -1.21
C CYS A 168 -5.96 -4.69 -1.80
N ARG A 169 -6.65 -5.84 -1.91
CA ARG A 169 -6.08 -7.09 -2.38
C ARG A 169 -5.44 -6.99 -3.76
N THR A 170 -5.94 -6.12 -4.64
CA THR A 170 -5.42 -5.99 -6.01
C THR A 170 -3.93 -5.65 -6.08
N CYS A 171 -3.37 -5.07 -4.99
CA CYS A 171 -1.97 -4.68 -4.89
C CYS A 171 -1.29 -5.27 -3.63
N HIS A 172 -2.04 -5.42 -2.53
CA HIS A 172 -1.51 -5.90 -1.26
C HIS A 172 -1.66 -7.41 -1.12
N MET A 173 -0.98 -8.15 -2.01
CA MET A 173 -0.92 -9.61 -2.03
C MET A 173 0.41 -10.09 -2.61
N GLY A 174 0.77 -11.33 -2.33
CA GLY A 174 1.90 -12.02 -2.96
C GLY A 174 3.21 -11.86 -2.19
N PHE A 175 4.30 -11.72 -2.92
CA PHE A 175 5.67 -11.89 -2.46
C PHE A 175 6.08 -10.95 -1.31
N ASP A 176 6.11 -9.66 -1.56
CA ASP A 176 6.62 -8.63 -0.64
C ASP A 176 5.51 -7.76 -0.01
N HIS A 177 4.27 -7.93 -0.47
CA HIS A 177 3.08 -7.21 0.02
C HIS A 177 1.94 -8.17 0.44
N PRO A 178 2.19 -9.25 1.20
CA PRO A 178 1.22 -10.30 1.49
C PRO A 178 0.19 -9.93 2.58
N GLN A 179 -0.21 -8.66 2.69
CA GLN A 179 -1.11 -8.21 3.74
C GLN A 179 -2.50 -8.84 3.63
N TRP A 180 -2.97 -9.13 2.40
CA TRP A 180 -4.22 -9.84 2.19
C TRP A 180 -4.18 -11.24 2.79
N GLU A 181 -3.15 -12.01 2.47
CA GLU A 181 -2.99 -13.40 2.93
C GLU A 181 -2.93 -13.44 4.46
N MET A 182 -2.21 -12.52 5.07
CA MET A 182 -2.05 -12.45 6.52
C MET A 182 -3.33 -12.04 7.22
N TRP A 183 -4.01 -10.99 6.73
CA TRP A 183 -5.26 -10.56 7.31
C TRP A 183 -6.37 -11.59 7.09
N SER A 184 -6.53 -12.14 5.89
CA SER A 184 -7.60 -13.10 5.57
C SER A 184 -7.47 -14.42 6.34
N GLY A 185 -6.24 -14.87 6.63
CA GLY A 185 -5.96 -16.00 7.50
C GLY A 185 -5.96 -15.69 8.99
N SER A 186 -6.06 -14.42 9.39
CA SER A 186 -6.19 -14.03 10.80
C SER A 186 -7.61 -14.27 11.33
N LYS A 187 -7.77 -14.18 12.66
CA LYS A 187 -9.11 -14.30 13.27
C LYS A 187 -10.10 -13.26 12.74
N HIS A 188 -9.64 -12.03 12.48
CA HIS A 188 -10.48 -10.99 11.88
C HIS A 188 -10.93 -11.34 10.46
N GLY A 189 -10.01 -11.78 9.61
CA GLY A 189 -10.32 -12.16 8.24
C GLY A 189 -11.23 -13.39 8.15
N VAL A 190 -11.01 -14.40 9.01
CA VAL A 190 -11.88 -15.58 9.07
C VAL A 190 -13.32 -15.22 9.45
N ILE A 191 -13.52 -14.33 10.43
CA ILE A 191 -14.87 -13.87 10.78
C ILE A 191 -15.48 -13.05 9.62
N TYR A 192 -14.70 -12.17 8.97
CA TYR A 192 -15.17 -11.45 7.79
C TYR A 192 -15.61 -12.39 6.67
N SER A 193 -14.86 -13.45 6.40
CA SER A 193 -15.19 -14.41 5.33
C SER A 193 -16.46 -15.21 5.59
N THR A 194 -16.82 -15.39 6.86
CA THR A 194 -18.03 -16.14 7.26
C THR A 194 -19.26 -15.24 7.41
N GLU A 195 -19.11 -14.00 7.85
CA GLU A 195 -20.22 -13.11 8.17
C GLU A 195 -20.36 -11.94 7.17
N GLY A 196 -19.35 -11.70 6.33
CA GLY A 196 -19.32 -10.56 5.40
C GLY A 196 -19.08 -9.21 6.11
N ALA A 197 -19.43 -8.13 5.44
CA ALA A 197 -19.24 -6.75 5.91
C ALA A 197 -20.30 -6.32 6.94
N THR A 198 -20.49 -7.09 8.00
CA THR A 198 -21.48 -6.81 9.06
C THR A 198 -21.06 -5.67 10.01
N GLY A 199 -19.82 -5.21 9.92
CA GLY A 199 -19.25 -4.23 10.84
C GLY A 199 -18.74 -4.81 12.16
N ARG A 200 -18.90 -6.11 12.40
CA ARG A 200 -18.46 -6.80 13.62
C ARG A 200 -16.95 -6.96 13.71
N VAL A 201 -16.27 -7.01 12.58
CA VAL A 201 -14.81 -7.17 12.50
C VAL A 201 -14.18 -6.05 11.69
N PRO A 202 -12.92 -5.66 12.03
CA PRO A 202 -12.22 -4.65 11.28
C PRO A 202 -11.78 -5.19 9.91
N THR A 203 -11.98 -4.35 8.89
CA THR A 203 -11.38 -4.53 7.56
C THR A 203 -10.08 -3.75 7.45
N CYS A 204 -9.39 -3.84 6.31
CA CYS A 204 -8.21 -3.02 6.05
C CYS A 204 -8.48 -1.53 6.30
N GLN A 205 -9.60 -1.04 5.76
CA GLN A 205 -9.99 0.36 5.87
C GLN A 205 -10.33 0.78 7.30
N THR A 206 -10.87 -0.12 8.12
CA THR A 206 -11.18 0.16 9.53
C THR A 206 -9.92 0.51 10.32
N CYS A 207 -8.81 -0.20 10.05
CA CYS A 207 -7.54 0.03 10.74
C CYS A 207 -6.67 1.10 10.07
N HIS A 208 -6.65 1.13 8.75
CA HIS A 208 -5.70 1.96 8.00
C HIS A 208 -6.29 3.24 7.44
N MET A 209 -7.61 3.34 7.29
CA MET A 209 -8.32 4.50 6.72
C MET A 209 -9.48 4.92 7.64
N VAL A 210 -9.18 5.15 8.92
CA VAL A 210 -10.17 5.54 9.93
C VAL A 210 -10.98 6.71 9.42
N GLU A 211 -12.32 6.62 9.49
CA GLU A 211 -13.26 7.63 8.97
C GLU A 211 -13.07 7.98 7.48
N GLY A 212 -12.43 7.10 6.73
CA GLY A 212 -12.12 7.32 5.31
C GLY A 212 -10.99 8.32 5.09
N ASP A 213 -10.02 8.38 5.99
CA ASP A 213 -8.80 9.16 5.82
C ASP A 213 -7.89 8.51 4.77
N HIS A 214 -7.59 9.25 3.70
CA HIS A 214 -6.80 8.76 2.58
C HIS A 214 -5.28 8.85 2.80
N ARG A 215 -4.80 9.31 3.96
CA ARG A 215 -3.37 9.27 4.33
C ARG A 215 -2.87 7.86 4.54
N VAL A 216 -3.74 6.92 4.83
CA VAL A 216 -3.45 5.50 5.09
C VAL A 216 -2.45 5.33 6.23
N MET A 217 -2.99 5.26 7.43
CA MET A 217 -2.23 5.16 8.68
C MET A 217 -1.52 3.81 8.81
N THR A 218 -0.25 3.83 9.18
CA THR A 218 0.49 2.64 9.62
C THR A 218 1.48 3.01 10.73
N ALA A 219 1.59 2.18 11.76
CA ALA A 219 2.59 2.38 12.82
C ALA A 219 4.02 2.11 12.32
N TRP A 220 4.18 1.20 11.38
CA TRP A 220 5.47 0.83 10.80
C TRP A 220 5.65 1.38 9.38
N GLY A 221 6.91 1.59 8.98
CA GLY A 221 7.29 1.75 7.58
C GLY A 221 7.46 0.39 6.89
N PHE A 222 7.53 0.38 5.55
CA PHE A 222 7.67 -0.84 4.73
C PHE A 222 8.90 -1.67 5.12
N LEU A 223 10.03 -1.04 5.42
CA LEU A 223 11.25 -1.75 5.80
C LEU A 223 11.20 -2.40 7.18
N ALA A 224 10.10 -2.26 7.91
CA ALA A 224 9.94 -2.74 9.28
C ALA A 224 11.07 -2.27 10.22
N LEU A 225 11.46 -1.00 10.06
CA LEU A 225 12.49 -0.35 10.86
C LEU A 225 11.91 0.86 11.58
N ARG A 226 12.30 1.02 12.84
CA ARG A 226 12.09 2.21 13.66
C ARG A 226 13.39 2.55 14.36
N LEU A 227 13.67 3.81 14.60
CA LEU A 227 14.88 4.31 15.23
C LEU A 227 14.55 5.51 16.11
N PRO A 228 15.25 5.71 17.24
CA PRO A 228 16.13 4.73 17.88
C PRO A 228 15.36 3.60 18.57
N GLU A 229 16.01 2.46 18.81
CA GLU A 229 15.51 1.43 19.72
C GLU A 229 16.10 1.63 21.12
N ALA A 230 15.28 1.46 22.15
CA ALA A 230 15.74 1.51 23.54
C ALA A 230 16.53 0.24 23.96
N ASP A 231 16.30 -0.86 23.26
CA ASP A 231 16.98 -2.15 23.46
C ASP A 231 18.29 -2.14 22.66
N GLU A 232 19.42 -2.11 23.35
CA GLU A 232 20.76 -2.03 22.74
C GLU A 232 21.07 -3.24 21.83
N GLU A 233 20.64 -4.43 22.21
CA GLU A 233 20.83 -5.64 21.40
C GLU A 233 20.05 -5.52 20.08
N TRP A 234 18.80 -5.12 20.15
CA TRP A 234 17.98 -4.91 18.96
C TRP A 234 18.50 -3.76 18.10
N MET A 235 18.99 -2.69 18.71
CA MET A 235 19.63 -1.60 17.98
C MET A 235 20.88 -2.08 17.22
N GLY A 236 21.65 -3.01 17.78
CA GLY A 236 22.75 -3.67 17.08
C GLY A 236 22.31 -4.42 15.83
N TYR A 237 21.25 -5.24 15.93
CA TYR A 237 20.68 -5.92 14.75
C TYR A 237 20.20 -4.94 13.69
N ARG A 238 19.56 -3.85 14.12
CA ARG A 238 19.09 -2.81 13.18
C ARG A 238 20.22 -2.08 12.49
N ALA A 239 21.32 -1.80 13.19
CA ALA A 239 22.51 -1.21 12.59
C ALA A 239 23.10 -2.12 11.48
N THR A 240 23.15 -3.43 11.70
CA THR A 240 23.57 -4.41 10.70
C THR A 240 22.62 -4.43 9.50
N ILE A 241 21.31 -4.43 9.74
CA ILE A 241 20.31 -4.37 8.66
C ILE A 241 20.41 -3.06 7.86
N LEU A 242 20.60 -1.92 8.53
CA LEU A 242 20.78 -0.63 7.87
C LEU A 242 22.03 -0.58 6.97
N LYS A 243 23.12 -1.25 7.38
CA LYS A 243 24.31 -1.44 6.52
C LYS A 243 23.97 -2.35 5.33
N GLY A 244 23.28 -3.47 5.57
CA GLY A 244 22.81 -4.36 4.52
C GLY A 244 21.84 -3.69 3.52
N LEU A 245 21.11 -2.70 3.96
CA LEU A 245 20.27 -1.86 3.10
C LEU A 245 21.03 -0.72 2.41
N GLN A 246 22.33 -0.60 2.65
CA GLN A 246 23.14 0.53 2.17
C GLN A 246 22.59 1.91 2.57
N ILE A 247 21.81 1.98 3.66
CA ILE A 247 21.34 3.24 4.29
C ILE A 247 22.47 3.82 5.14
N LEU A 248 23.24 2.93 5.78
CA LEU A 248 24.53 3.24 6.40
C LEU A 248 25.65 2.60 5.60
N ASP A 249 26.82 3.26 5.55
CA ASP A 249 28.04 2.66 5.06
C ASP A 249 28.61 1.63 6.07
N ILE A 250 29.67 0.93 5.70
CA ILE A 250 30.30 -0.07 6.58
C ILE A 250 30.84 0.53 7.88
N LYS A 251 31.12 1.83 7.92
CA LYS A 251 31.58 2.57 9.11
C LYS A 251 30.42 3.07 9.97
N GLY A 252 29.18 2.95 9.49
CA GLY A 252 27.97 3.43 10.17
C GLY A 252 27.58 4.86 9.83
N ASN A 253 28.18 5.49 8.82
CA ASN A 253 27.77 6.82 8.37
C ASN A 253 26.57 6.74 7.42
N PRO A 254 25.67 7.75 7.45
CA PRO A 254 24.58 7.84 6.50
C PRO A 254 25.06 7.91 5.05
N THR A 255 24.36 7.22 4.16
CA THR A 255 24.55 7.29 2.71
C THR A 255 23.43 8.15 2.06
N PRO A 256 23.55 8.55 0.78
CA PRO A 256 22.46 9.24 0.05
C PRO A 256 21.16 8.45 0.02
N ARG A 257 21.17 7.11 0.20
CA ARG A 257 19.96 6.29 0.28
C ARG A 257 19.07 6.64 1.47
N LEU A 258 19.63 7.21 2.54
CA LEU A 258 18.84 7.71 3.67
C LEU A 258 17.81 8.76 3.23
N ASP A 259 18.15 9.63 2.27
CA ASP A 259 17.23 10.66 1.78
C ASP A 259 16.05 10.04 1.02
N VAL A 260 16.29 8.96 0.28
CA VAL A 260 15.21 8.19 -0.37
C VAL A 260 14.31 7.51 0.66
N VAL A 261 14.89 6.93 1.72
CA VAL A 261 14.13 6.32 2.84
C VAL A 261 13.24 7.35 3.53
N LYS A 262 13.76 8.56 3.76
CA LYS A 262 12.99 9.69 4.31
C LYS A 262 11.87 10.12 3.37
N ALA A 263 12.19 10.34 2.08
CA ALA A 263 11.22 10.76 1.07
C ALA A 263 10.08 9.73 0.90
N GLY A 264 10.41 8.44 0.85
CA GLY A 264 9.44 7.34 0.73
C GLY A 264 8.71 6.98 2.03
N LYS A 265 9.13 7.55 3.19
CA LYS A 265 8.59 7.23 4.52
C LYS A 265 8.55 5.71 4.80
N VAL A 266 9.55 4.97 4.31
CA VAL A 266 9.60 3.51 4.37
C VAL A 266 10.17 2.96 5.68
N ALA A 267 10.66 3.83 6.55
CA ALA A 267 11.07 3.55 7.94
C ALA A 267 10.54 4.64 8.87
N ARG A 268 10.48 4.35 10.18
CA ARG A 268 10.23 5.35 11.23
C ARG A 268 11.56 5.78 11.81
N LEU A 269 11.86 7.05 11.73
CA LEU A 269 13.21 7.57 12.05
C LEU A 269 13.29 8.33 13.37
N THR A 270 12.14 8.61 14.00
CA THR A 270 12.09 9.20 15.35
C THR A 270 11.16 8.44 16.26
N SER A 271 11.48 8.46 17.54
CA SER A 271 10.67 7.83 18.59
C SER A 271 9.28 8.45 18.66
N GLU A 272 9.19 9.78 18.54
CA GLU A 272 7.93 10.53 18.58
C GLU A 272 7.01 10.14 17.44
N GLU A 273 7.54 10.07 16.21
CA GLU A 273 6.77 9.66 15.03
C GLU A 273 6.20 8.25 15.22
N TRP A 274 7.04 7.31 15.66
CA TRP A 274 6.62 5.94 15.85
C TRP A 274 5.55 5.81 16.95
N HIS A 275 5.74 6.45 18.10
CA HIS A 275 4.79 6.42 19.21
C HIS A 275 3.45 7.07 18.82
N ALA A 276 3.48 8.17 18.09
CA ALA A 276 2.26 8.82 17.60
C ALA A 276 1.44 7.88 16.70
N GLU A 277 2.07 7.24 15.73
CA GLU A 277 1.39 6.30 14.84
C GLU A 277 0.95 5.02 15.56
N ARG A 278 1.75 4.53 16.52
CA ARG A 278 1.40 3.38 17.37
C ARG A 278 0.17 3.66 18.23
N ASN A 279 0.09 4.85 18.83
CA ASN A 279 -1.07 5.25 19.65
C ASN A 279 -2.34 5.34 18.81
N LYS A 280 -2.29 5.91 17.61
CA LYS A 280 -3.44 5.89 16.69
C LYS A 280 -3.94 4.47 16.41
N MET A 281 -3.03 3.51 16.22
CA MET A 281 -3.41 2.11 16.01
C MET A 281 -4.02 1.49 17.28
N LEU A 282 -3.49 1.81 18.47
CA LEU A 282 -4.08 1.39 19.75
C LEU A 282 -5.50 1.92 19.92
N ASP A 283 -5.76 3.19 19.58
CA ASP A 283 -7.10 3.78 19.64
C ASP A 283 -8.10 3.01 18.76
N VAL A 284 -7.68 2.59 17.57
CA VAL A 284 -8.51 1.71 16.71
C VAL A 284 -8.77 0.36 17.37
N CYS A 285 -7.77 -0.27 17.96
CA CYS A 285 -7.93 -1.55 18.66
C CYS A 285 -8.91 -1.45 19.82
N MET A 286 -8.89 -0.33 20.55
CA MET A 286 -9.73 -0.09 21.74
C MET A 286 -11.21 0.05 21.42
N ASN A 287 -11.61 0.17 20.17
CA ASN A 287 -13.04 0.11 19.82
C ASN A 287 -13.66 -1.27 20.13
N CYS A 288 -12.84 -2.32 20.24
CA CYS A 288 -13.31 -3.69 20.49
C CYS A 288 -12.56 -4.40 21.63
N HIS A 289 -11.30 -4.02 21.88
CA HIS A 289 -10.42 -4.69 22.83
C HIS A 289 -10.06 -3.79 24.00
N SER A 290 -9.74 -4.38 25.17
CA SER A 290 -9.16 -3.60 26.26
C SER A 290 -7.76 -3.11 25.86
N ARG A 291 -7.38 -1.93 26.38
CA ARG A 291 -6.06 -1.34 26.12
C ARG A 291 -4.93 -2.31 26.46
N SER A 292 -5.00 -2.94 27.62
CA SER A 292 -3.96 -3.90 28.05
C SER A 292 -3.85 -5.14 27.13
N TYR A 293 -4.96 -5.59 26.57
CA TYR A 293 -4.94 -6.65 25.57
C TYR A 293 -4.25 -6.22 24.29
N ALA A 294 -4.62 -5.05 23.76
CA ALA A 294 -4.05 -4.51 22.53
C ALA A 294 -2.54 -4.23 22.68
N GLU A 295 -2.12 -3.56 23.77
CA GLU A 295 -0.70 -3.29 24.05
C GLU A 295 0.14 -4.56 24.15
N ARG A 296 -0.36 -5.59 24.86
CA ARG A 296 0.33 -6.88 24.97
C ARG A 296 0.50 -7.55 23.60
N ASN A 297 -0.53 -7.56 22.76
CA ASN A 297 -0.42 -8.18 21.43
C ASN A 297 0.54 -7.41 20.51
N LEU A 298 0.52 -6.08 20.55
CA LEU A 298 1.48 -5.28 19.79
C LEU A 298 2.92 -5.46 20.30
N LYS A 299 3.10 -5.61 21.61
CA LYS A 299 4.43 -5.94 22.19
C LYS A 299 4.91 -7.33 21.76
N ASN A 300 4.03 -8.33 21.76
CA ASN A 300 4.37 -9.66 21.22
C ASN A 300 4.82 -9.57 19.75
N GLY A 301 4.16 -8.73 18.95
CA GLY A 301 4.59 -8.45 17.59
C GLY A 301 6.01 -7.85 17.52
N ASP A 302 6.33 -6.91 18.41
CA ASP A 302 7.68 -6.33 18.51
C ASP A 302 8.74 -7.40 18.85
N GLU A 303 8.46 -8.31 19.78
CA GLU A 303 9.35 -9.42 20.14
C GLU A 303 9.60 -10.38 18.95
N MET A 304 8.57 -10.65 18.16
CA MET A 304 8.70 -11.48 16.95
C MET A 304 9.60 -10.80 15.92
N ILE A 305 9.50 -9.47 15.76
CA ILE A 305 10.37 -8.72 14.85
C ILE A 305 11.80 -8.67 15.36
N LYS A 306 12.02 -8.54 16.68
CA LYS A 306 13.37 -8.63 17.26
C LYS A 306 14.00 -9.98 16.94
N ALA A 307 13.25 -11.08 17.06
CA ALA A 307 13.74 -12.41 16.71
C ALA A 307 14.08 -12.53 15.21
N ALA A 308 13.23 -12.00 14.33
CA ALA A 308 13.51 -11.97 12.90
C ALA A 308 14.75 -11.12 12.57
N ASP A 309 14.89 -9.94 13.19
CA ASP A 309 16.05 -9.07 12.99
C ASP A 309 17.36 -9.71 13.46
N LYS A 310 17.34 -10.53 14.50
CA LYS A 310 18.49 -11.31 14.94
C LYS A 310 18.96 -12.29 13.86
N LEU A 311 18.04 -13.08 13.30
CA LEU A 311 18.36 -14.03 12.22
C LEU A 311 18.90 -13.29 10.98
N MET A 312 18.29 -12.16 10.64
CA MET A 312 18.68 -11.36 9.49
C MET A 312 20.06 -10.75 9.66
N ALA A 313 20.36 -10.21 10.85
CA ALA A 313 21.68 -9.65 11.16
C ALA A 313 22.78 -10.70 11.04
N GLU A 314 22.56 -11.90 11.59
CA GLU A 314 23.51 -13.01 11.48
C GLU A 314 23.76 -13.40 10.02
N ALA A 315 22.73 -13.48 9.19
CA ALA A 315 22.83 -13.80 7.77
C ALA A 315 23.65 -12.72 7.02
N ILE A 316 23.37 -11.44 7.28
CA ILE A 316 24.11 -10.32 6.68
C ILE A 316 25.60 -10.39 7.05
N GLU A 317 25.94 -10.64 8.31
CA GLU A 317 27.32 -10.70 8.78
C GLU A 317 28.11 -11.85 8.12
N ILE A 318 27.49 -13.01 7.90
CA ILE A 318 28.10 -14.13 7.18
C ILE A 318 28.45 -13.74 5.74
N VAL A 319 27.51 -13.15 5.03
CA VAL A 319 27.74 -12.74 3.62
C VAL A 319 28.73 -11.58 3.55
N ALA A 320 28.67 -10.63 4.49
CA ALA A 320 29.63 -9.53 4.58
C ALA A 320 31.07 -10.01 4.82
N ASP A 321 31.26 -11.07 5.61
CA ASP A 321 32.60 -11.68 5.81
C ASP A 321 33.15 -12.26 4.50
N LEU A 322 32.33 -12.88 3.65
CA LEU A 322 32.75 -13.36 2.34
C LEU A 322 33.20 -12.22 1.42
N TYR A 323 32.48 -11.11 1.39
CA TYR A 323 32.91 -9.90 0.70
C TYR A 323 34.24 -9.36 1.23
N LYS A 324 34.38 -9.24 2.55
CA LYS A 324 35.61 -8.77 3.21
C LYS A 324 36.82 -9.63 2.89
N ARG A 325 36.63 -10.93 2.74
CA ARG A 325 37.68 -11.90 2.38
C ARG A 325 37.93 -11.97 0.86
N GLY A 326 37.19 -11.22 0.05
CA GLY A 326 37.33 -11.26 -1.40
C GLY A 326 36.82 -12.55 -2.06
N LEU A 327 35.96 -13.29 -1.37
CA LEU A 327 35.37 -14.55 -1.86
C LEU A 327 34.07 -14.33 -2.65
N ILE A 328 33.49 -13.14 -2.52
CA ILE A 328 32.43 -12.62 -3.39
C ILE A 328 32.93 -11.27 -3.92
N GLU A 329 32.93 -11.12 -5.23
CA GLU A 329 33.32 -9.86 -5.86
C GLU A 329 32.14 -8.88 -5.86
N PRO A 330 32.32 -7.63 -5.43
CA PRO A 330 31.28 -6.62 -5.54
C PRO A 330 31.06 -6.25 -7.00
N LYS A 331 29.83 -5.89 -7.36
CA LYS A 331 29.56 -5.29 -8.66
C LYS A 331 30.40 -4.02 -8.86
N ALA A 332 30.78 -3.75 -10.09
CA ALA A 332 31.55 -2.56 -10.45
C ALA A 332 30.89 -1.28 -9.88
N GLY A 333 31.68 -0.50 -9.12
CA GLY A 333 31.22 0.73 -8.48
C GLY A 333 30.29 0.55 -7.27
N LYS A 334 30.11 -0.67 -6.77
CA LYS A 334 29.35 -0.98 -5.53
C LYS A 334 30.27 -1.25 -4.36
N SER A 335 29.70 -1.14 -3.15
CA SER A 335 30.38 -1.46 -1.91
C SER A 335 30.67 -2.97 -1.82
N ALA A 336 31.80 -3.35 -1.23
CA ALA A 336 32.11 -4.73 -0.85
C ALA A 336 31.31 -5.15 0.40
N TYR A 337 30.00 -5.09 0.29
CA TYR A 337 29.01 -5.41 1.34
C TYR A 337 27.67 -5.75 0.68
N PRO A 338 26.84 -6.62 1.28
CA PRO A 338 25.53 -6.95 0.74
C PRO A 338 24.64 -5.71 0.50
N ASP A 339 23.85 -5.72 -0.58
CA ASP A 339 22.80 -4.73 -0.80
C ASP A 339 21.45 -5.44 -0.90
N LEU A 340 20.71 -5.47 0.20
CA LEU A 340 19.42 -6.16 0.33
C LEU A 340 18.34 -5.63 -0.63
N LEU A 341 18.53 -4.44 -1.21
CA LEU A 341 17.62 -3.87 -2.20
C LEU A 341 18.04 -4.16 -3.65
N ALA A 342 19.19 -4.83 -3.85
CA ALA A 342 19.64 -5.28 -5.16
C ALA A 342 19.07 -6.65 -5.56
N PHE A 343 17.82 -6.88 -5.23
CA PHE A 343 17.08 -8.13 -5.38
C PHE A 343 17.17 -8.76 -6.78
N TYR A 344 17.09 -7.95 -7.83
CA TYR A 344 17.22 -8.41 -9.20
C TYR A 344 18.67 -8.55 -9.67
N GLY A 345 19.62 -8.26 -8.83
CA GLY A 345 21.01 -8.15 -9.16
C GLY A 345 21.93 -9.12 -8.43
N ALA A 346 21.39 -10.15 -7.77
CA ALA A 346 22.20 -11.20 -7.16
C ALA A 346 23.11 -11.86 -8.18
N GLN A 347 24.40 -11.97 -7.85
CA GLN A 347 25.41 -12.61 -8.71
C GLN A 347 25.71 -14.04 -8.27
N THR A 348 25.38 -14.37 -7.03
CA THR A 348 25.63 -15.67 -6.43
C THR A 348 24.38 -16.23 -5.74
N PRO A 349 24.25 -17.56 -5.61
CA PRO A 349 23.11 -18.18 -4.91
C PRO A 349 22.97 -17.68 -3.46
N ILE A 350 24.07 -17.52 -2.73
CA ILE A 350 24.03 -17.06 -1.32
C ILE A 350 23.47 -15.63 -1.19
N GLU A 351 23.78 -14.75 -2.15
CA GLU A 351 23.18 -13.40 -2.18
C GLU A 351 21.67 -13.49 -2.49
N GLN A 352 21.28 -14.36 -3.41
CA GLN A 352 19.86 -14.56 -3.74
C GLN A 352 19.08 -15.04 -2.52
N THR A 353 19.61 -16.02 -1.77
CA THR A 353 18.99 -16.51 -0.52
C THR A 353 18.88 -15.38 0.51
N LEU A 354 19.93 -14.57 0.68
CA LEU A 354 19.92 -13.41 1.59
C LEU A 354 18.84 -12.38 1.21
N TYR A 355 18.65 -12.10 -0.08
CA TYR A 355 17.66 -11.14 -0.56
C TYR A 355 16.23 -11.65 -0.38
N VAL A 356 15.99 -12.94 -0.64
CA VAL A 356 14.70 -13.60 -0.37
C VAL A 356 14.41 -13.60 1.13
N MET A 357 15.38 -13.93 1.96
CA MET A 357 15.25 -13.89 3.41
C MET A 357 14.81 -12.51 3.91
N PHE A 358 15.32 -11.42 3.32
CA PHE A 358 14.94 -10.05 3.69
C PHE A 358 13.58 -9.64 3.14
N LEU A 359 13.38 -9.73 1.81
CA LEU A 359 12.21 -9.15 1.14
C LEU A 359 10.96 -10.02 1.25
N GLU A 360 11.12 -11.32 1.42
CA GLU A 360 10.01 -12.25 1.53
C GLU A 360 9.78 -12.71 2.97
N HIS A 361 10.72 -13.45 3.52
CA HIS A 361 10.48 -14.17 4.77
C HIS A 361 10.46 -13.25 5.99
N ARG A 362 11.38 -12.28 6.07
CA ARG A 362 11.35 -11.25 7.12
C ARG A 362 10.10 -10.37 7.03
N MET A 363 9.67 -10.01 5.80
CA MET A 363 8.46 -9.22 5.60
C MET A 363 7.21 -10.01 6.01
N ARG A 364 7.16 -11.31 5.76
CA ARG A 364 6.09 -12.19 6.21
C ARG A 364 6.04 -12.31 7.73
N ALA A 365 7.20 -12.48 8.40
CA ALA A 365 7.27 -12.47 9.85
C ALA A 365 6.72 -11.17 10.44
N PHE A 366 7.19 -10.03 9.94
CA PHE A 366 6.77 -8.69 10.36
C PHE A 366 5.27 -8.44 10.15
N GLN A 367 4.80 -8.62 8.95
CA GLN A 367 3.43 -8.28 8.60
C GLN A 367 2.45 -9.27 9.24
N GLY A 368 2.80 -10.56 9.31
CA GLY A 368 2.01 -11.58 9.98
C GLY A 368 1.81 -11.28 11.47
N ALA A 369 2.87 -10.87 12.16
CA ALA A 369 2.82 -10.50 13.58
C ALA A 369 1.84 -9.34 13.84
N PHE A 370 1.87 -8.28 13.02
CA PHE A 370 0.99 -7.12 13.20
C PHE A 370 -0.40 -7.27 12.57
N HIS A 371 -0.64 -8.31 11.77
CA HIS A 371 -1.99 -8.71 11.36
C HIS A 371 -2.57 -9.84 12.23
N MET A 372 -1.91 -10.14 13.36
CA MET A 372 -2.35 -11.15 14.34
C MET A 372 -2.57 -12.54 13.72
N ASN A 373 -1.66 -12.92 12.81
CA ASN A 373 -1.66 -14.22 12.15
C ASN A 373 -0.43 -15.04 12.61
N PRO A 374 -0.53 -15.83 13.69
CA PRO A 374 0.60 -16.56 14.26
C PRO A 374 1.12 -17.67 13.33
N ASP A 375 0.24 -18.31 12.57
CA ASP A 375 0.61 -19.35 11.61
C ASP A 375 1.50 -18.78 10.52
N TYR A 376 1.08 -17.66 9.93
CA TYR A 376 1.84 -16.98 8.88
C TYR A 376 3.17 -16.44 9.38
N THR A 377 3.18 -15.81 10.57
CA THR A 377 4.39 -15.31 11.21
C THR A 377 5.40 -16.43 11.47
N THR A 378 4.93 -17.57 11.99
CA THR A 378 5.79 -18.68 12.41
C THR A 378 6.28 -19.47 11.21
N TRP A 379 5.36 -20.01 10.38
CA TRP A 379 5.71 -20.99 9.36
C TRP A 379 6.19 -20.37 8.05
N TYR A 380 5.55 -19.29 7.62
CA TYR A 380 5.94 -18.59 6.37
C TYR A 380 6.97 -17.48 6.57
N GLY A 381 7.20 -17.05 7.81
CA GLY A 381 8.20 -16.06 8.19
C GLY A 381 9.40 -16.67 8.89
N LEU A 382 9.34 -16.84 10.21
CA LEU A 382 10.50 -17.22 11.05
C LEU A 382 11.08 -18.59 10.71
N ALA A 383 10.25 -19.58 10.39
CA ALA A 383 10.73 -20.93 10.02
C ALA A 383 11.52 -20.89 8.71
N GLU A 384 11.02 -20.15 7.71
CA GLU A 384 11.73 -19.99 6.44
C GLU A 384 13.02 -19.18 6.63
N MET A 385 13.02 -18.10 7.44
CA MET A 385 14.25 -17.38 7.77
C MET A 385 15.30 -18.27 8.46
N SER A 386 14.86 -19.19 9.33
CA SER A 386 15.77 -20.16 9.97
C SER A 386 16.37 -21.11 8.94
N LYS A 387 15.59 -21.57 7.98
CA LYS A 387 16.04 -22.41 6.88
C LYS A 387 17.03 -21.67 5.97
N ASP A 388 16.71 -20.43 5.58
CA ASP A 388 17.61 -19.58 4.80
C ASP A 388 18.97 -19.40 5.49
N LEU A 389 18.94 -19.16 6.81
CA LEU A 389 20.19 -19.01 7.60
C LEU A 389 21.02 -20.29 7.58
N VAL A 390 20.41 -21.47 7.65
CA VAL A 390 21.11 -22.76 7.53
C VAL A 390 21.74 -22.91 6.14
N GLU A 391 21.01 -22.55 5.10
CA GLU A 391 21.49 -22.58 3.71
C GLU A 391 22.67 -21.61 3.51
N ILE A 392 22.54 -20.36 3.95
CA ILE A 392 23.60 -19.35 3.91
C ILE A 392 24.86 -19.85 4.65
N LYS A 393 24.72 -20.44 5.84
CA LYS A 393 25.85 -21.04 6.56
C LYS A 393 26.52 -22.19 5.81
N SER A 394 25.73 -23.01 5.13
CA SER A 394 26.23 -24.15 4.35
C SER A 394 26.99 -23.66 3.13
N ASP A 395 26.41 -22.69 2.38
CA ASP A 395 27.06 -22.12 1.19
C ASP A 395 28.32 -21.36 1.53
N ALA A 396 28.33 -20.56 2.60
CA ALA A 396 29.53 -19.87 3.08
C ALA A 396 30.67 -20.85 3.35
N ARG A 397 30.39 -21.95 4.09
CA ARG A 397 31.38 -22.99 4.35
C ARG A 397 31.90 -23.67 3.06
N ARG A 398 31.03 -23.87 2.08
CA ARG A 398 31.43 -24.42 0.76
C ARG A 398 32.34 -23.46 0.03
N ILE A 399 31.98 -22.18 -0.09
CA ILE A 399 32.79 -21.14 -0.76
C ILE A 399 34.18 -21.03 -0.13
N ILE A 400 34.25 -21.00 1.20
CA ILE A 400 35.53 -20.94 1.91
C ILE A 400 36.41 -22.16 1.61
N ARG A 401 35.86 -23.38 1.69
CA ARG A 401 36.64 -24.61 1.39
C ARG A 401 37.09 -24.69 -0.08
N GLU A 402 36.31 -24.20 -1.00
CA GLU A 402 36.69 -24.16 -2.41
C GLU A 402 37.83 -23.19 -2.65
N SER A 403 37.86 -22.03 -1.98
CA SER A 403 38.95 -21.06 -2.07
C SER A 403 40.27 -21.55 -1.47
N GLU A 404 40.22 -22.41 -0.44
CA GLU A 404 41.41 -22.99 0.20
C GLU A 404 42.10 -24.11 -0.65
N ARG A 405 41.38 -24.61 -1.67
CA ARG A 405 41.88 -25.65 -2.57
C ARG A 405 42.52 -25.13 -3.85
N ASN A 406 42.25 -23.86 -4.15
CA ASN A 406 42.80 -23.15 -5.31
C ASN A 406 44.00 -22.27 -4.87
#